data_f17443de6084e6452c10a45e8f51a044
#
_entry.id   f17443de6084e6452c10a45e8f51a044
#
_cell.length_a   1.000
_cell.length_b   1.000
_cell.length_c   1.000
_cell.angle_alpha   90.00
_cell.angle_beta   90.00
_cell.angle_gamma   90.00
#
_symmetry.space_group_name_H-M   'P 1'
#
loop_
_entity.id
_entity.type
_entity.pdbx_description
1 polymer ?
#
loop_
_entity_poly.entity_id
_entity_poly.type
_entity_poly.pdbx_seq_one_letter_code
_entity_poly.pdbx_strand_id
1 'polypeptide(L)'
;MRRLGLGSEEVDLLLGVPQTRGGPEVLEGLSGPLEAAVSGMRSVHQLLAPEVAERIIFDLGLVRSLGYYTGAVFQVYDPAYGVPIGSGGRYDELLATFGRPLPAVGFALGVERLHIALTGEERGLGVPR
;
A
#
# COMPACT_ATOMS: atom_id res chain seq x y z
N MET A 1 -20.41 -5.53 18.07
CA MET A 1 -19.37 -4.58 18.46
C MET A 1 -19.30 -4.30 19.97
N ARG A 2 -20.40 -4.22 20.70
CA ARG A 2 -20.37 -4.08 22.19
C ARG A 2 -19.58 -5.14 22.97
N ARG A 3 -19.22 -6.26 22.34
CA ARG A 3 -18.44 -7.34 23.00
C ARG A 3 -16.94 -7.07 23.13
N LEU A 4 -16.41 -6.03 22.46
CA LEU A 4 -14.98 -5.71 22.46
C LEU A 4 -14.61 -4.57 23.43
N GLY A 5 -15.58 -3.99 24.15
CA GLY A 5 -15.33 -2.90 25.11
C GLY A 5 -14.86 -1.58 24.47
N LEU A 6 -15.07 -1.40 23.16
CA LEU A 6 -14.66 -0.21 22.43
C LEU A 6 -15.63 0.95 22.67
N GLY A 7 -15.10 2.16 22.85
CA GLY A 7 -15.86 3.40 22.87
C GLY A 7 -16.45 3.75 21.51
N SER A 8 -17.41 4.68 21.48
CA SER A 8 -18.05 5.09 20.22
C SER A 8 -17.04 5.70 19.23
N GLU A 9 -16.11 6.52 19.71
CA GLU A 9 -15.07 7.14 18.88
C GLU A 9 -14.12 6.10 18.26
N GLU A 10 -13.76 5.05 19.01
CA GLU A 10 -12.94 3.97 18.50
C GLU A 10 -13.68 3.13 17.44
N VAL A 11 -14.98 2.95 17.61
CA VAL A 11 -15.83 2.27 16.62
C VAL A 11 -15.92 3.09 15.34
N ASP A 12 -16.14 4.40 15.44
CA ASP A 12 -16.24 5.30 14.30
C ASP A 12 -14.90 5.36 13.53
N LEU A 13 -13.77 5.39 14.26
CA LEU A 13 -12.43 5.30 13.68
C LEU A 13 -12.26 3.99 12.89
N LEU A 14 -12.58 2.85 13.51
CA LEU A 14 -12.43 1.53 12.88
C LEU A 14 -13.34 1.35 11.66
N LEU A 15 -14.47 2.03 11.60
CA LEU A 15 -15.38 1.99 10.46
C LEU A 15 -14.95 2.98 9.34
N GLY A 16 -14.37 4.11 9.72
CA GLY A 16 -13.95 5.15 8.78
C GLY A 16 -12.60 4.88 8.11
N VAL A 17 -11.64 4.38 8.88
CA VAL A 17 -10.27 4.13 8.38
C VAL A 17 -10.21 3.27 7.12
N PRO A 18 -10.93 2.14 7.01
CA PRO A 18 -10.88 1.33 5.80
C PRO A 18 -11.48 1.99 4.55
N GLN A 19 -12.18 3.09 4.72
CA GLN A 19 -12.77 3.87 3.62
C GLN A 19 -11.92 5.10 3.26
N THR A 20 -10.87 5.36 4.02
CA THR A 20 -10.00 6.52 3.83
C THR A 20 -9.00 6.24 2.70
N ARG A 21 -9.10 7.06 1.65
CA ARG A 21 -8.22 6.95 0.48
C ARG A 21 -7.98 8.33 -0.12
N GLY A 22 -6.73 8.63 -0.49
CA GLY A 22 -6.38 9.92 -1.09
C GLY A 22 -4.88 10.17 -1.14
N GLY A 23 -4.49 11.41 -1.36
CA GLY A 23 -3.10 11.87 -1.29
C GLY A 23 -2.58 11.94 0.15
N PRO A 24 -1.42 12.59 0.38
CA PRO A 24 -0.81 12.68 1.71
C PRO A 24 -1.69 13.38 2.75
N GLU A 25 -2.64 14.21 2.33
CA GLU A 25 -3.59 14.92 3.20
C GLU A 25 -4.46 13.98 4.03
N VAL A 26 -4.75 12.77 3.55
CA VAL A 26 -5.57 11.79 4.30
C VAL A 26 -4.86 11.24 5.52
N LEU A 27 -3.56 11.42 5.61
CA LEU A 27 -2.76 11.05 6.79
C LEU A 27 -2.76 12.15 7.84
N GLU A 28 -3.16 13.37 7.47
CA GLU A 28 -3.27 14.48 8.40
C GLU A 28 -4.49 14.27 9.31
N GLY A 29 -4.35 14.54 10.59
CA GLY A 29 -5.44 14.37 11.55
C GLY A 29 -5.69 12.92 12.03
N LEU A 30 -5.01 11.94 11.48
CA LEU A 30 -5.03 10.58 12.03
C LEU A 30 -4.00 10.48 13.16
N SER A 31 -4.47 10.12 14.34
CA SER A 31 -3.67 10.08 15.57
C SER A 31 -4.09 8.91 16.47
N GLY A 32 -3.57 8.85 17.68
CA GLY A 32 -3.91 7.83 18.66
C GLY A 32 -3.42 6.44 18.23
N PRO A 33 -4.27 5.41 18.21
CA PRO A 33 -3.86 4.04 17.89
C PRO A 33 -3.21 3.86 16.53
N LEU A 34 -3.46 4.79 15.60
CA LEU A 34 -2.94 4.74 14.22
C LEU A 34 -1.63 5.50 14.05
N GLU A 35 -1.21 6.30 15.04
CA GLU A 35 -0.08 7.23 14.93
C GLU A 35 1.20 6.55 14.42
N ALA A 36 1.54 5.38 14.94
CA ALA A 36 2.75 4.67 14.53
C ALA A 36 2.72 4.26 13.04
N ALA A 37 1.57 3.76 12.57
CA ALA A 37 1.40 3.36 11.18
C ALA A 37 1.41 4.57 10.24
N VAL A 38 0.69 5.63 10.62
CA VAL A 38 0.59 6.88 9.84
C VAL A 38 1.93 7.59 9.77
N SER A 39 2.67 7.66 10.89
CA SER A 39 4.02 8.23 10.93
C SER A 39 4.98 7.48 10.02
N GLY A 40 4.90 6.14 9.99
CA GLY A 40 5.65 5.31 9.06
C GLY A 40 5.35 5.63 7.60
N MET A 41 4.07 5.78 7.24
CA MET A 41 3.65 6.15 5.88
C MET A 41 4.14 7.54 5.48
N ARG A 42 4.03 8.53 6.37
CA ARG A 42 4.55 9.90 6.14
C ARG A 42 6.06 9.87 5.91
N SER A 43 6.80 9.11 6.72
CA SER A 43 8.25 8.98 6.58
C SER A 43 8.65 8.36 5.24
N VAL A 44 7.95 7.32 4.79
CA VAL A 44 8.18 6.74 3.47
C VAL A 44 7.90 7.76 2.38
N HIS A 45 6.78 8.48 2.45
CA HIS A 45 6.41 9.49 1.45
C HIS A 45 7.46 10.60 1.31
N GLN A 46 8.01 11.07 2.44
CA GLN A 46 9.05 12.10 2.47
C GLN A 46 10.39 11.67 1.86
N LEU A 47 10.65 10.37 1.79
CA LEU A 47 11.88 9.80 1.21
C LEU A 47 11.76 9.53 -0.30
N LEU A 48 10.57 9.65 -0.87
CA LEU A 48 10.34 9.41 -2.29
C LEU A 48 10.80 10.60 -3.13
N ALA A 49 11.25 10.32 -4.35
CA ALA A 49 11.45 11.37 -5.35
C ALA A 49 10.12 12.08 -5.65
N PRO A 50 10.12 13.40 -5.89
CA PRO A 50 8.90 14.18 -6.08
C PRO A 50 7.96 13.57 -7.12
N GLU A 51 8.48 13.13 -8.25
CA GLU A 51 7.72 12.54 -9.36
C GLU A 51 6.99 11.24 -8.97
N VAL A 52 7.53 10.54 -7.97
CA VAL A 52 6.90 9.33 -7.40
C VAL A 52 5.91 9.73 -6.33
N ALA A 53 6.29 10.65 -5.43
CA ALA A 53 5.45 11.11 -4.33
C ALA A 53 4.10 11.68 -4.82
N GLU A 54 4.10 12.45 -5.92
CA GLU A 54 2.89 13.01 -6.55
C GLU A 54 1.91 11.96 -7.08
N ARG A 55 2.37 10.71 -7.27
CA ARG A 55 1.55 9.60 -7.79
C ARG A 55 1.08 8.65 -6.72
N ILE A 56 1.46 8.88 -5.47
CA ILE A 56 1.06 8.01 -4.36
C ILE A 56 -0.39 8.29 -3.98
N ILE A 57 -1.15 7.23 -3.85
CA ILE A 57 -2.47 7.22 -3.23
C ILE A 57 -2.36 6.35 -1.98
N PHE A 58 -2.65 6.95 -0.84
CA PHE A 58 -2.80 6.22 0.42
C PHE A 58 -4.18 5.57 0.46
N ASP A 59 -4.20 4.29 0.76
CA ASP A 59 -5.42 3.50 0.90
C ASP A 59 -5.33 2.73 2.23
N LEU A 60 -6.01 3.24 3.25
CA LEU A 60 -5.98 2.66 4.58
C LEU A 60 -6.87 1.41 4.70
N GLY A 61 -7.65 1.13 3.66
CA GLY A 61 -8.42 -0.10 3.52
C GLY A 61 -7.69 -1.22 2.80
N LEU A 62 -6.47 -0.97 2.31
CA LEU A 62 -5.70 -1.97 1.58
C LEU A 62 -5.27 -3.11 2.50
N VAL A 63 -5.96 -4.24 2.41
CA VAL A 63 -5.63 -5.46 3.14
C VAL A 63 -5.00 -6.47 2.18
N ARG A 64 -3.87 -7.03 2.59
CA ARG A 64 -3.21 -8.11 1.86
C ARG A 64 -3.50 -9.45 2.53
N SER A 65 -3.85 -10.44 1.74
CA SER A 65 -4.12 -11.80 2.23
C SER A 65 -2.87 -12.52 2.78
N LEU A 66 -1.68 -12.03 2.44
CA LEU A 66 -0.41 -12.57 2.94
C LEU A 66 -0.12 -12.00 4.32
N GLY A 67 -0.33 -12.79 5.36
CA GLY A 67 -0.23 -12.38 6.77
C GLY A 67 1.18 -12.13 7.30
N TYR A 68 2.21 -12.10 6.46
CA TYR A 68 3.60 -11.88 6.89
C TYR A 68 4.04 -10.40 6.87
N TYR A 69 3.26 -9.50 6.29
CA TYR A 69 3.60 -8.08 6.29
C TYR A 69 3.45 -7.48 7.69
N THR A 70 4.47 -6.74 8.12
CA THR A 70 4.54 -6.09 9.44
C THR A 70 4.55 -4.57 9.36
N GLY A 71 4.57 -4.01 8.16
CA GLY A 71 4.61 -2.56 7.93
C GLY A 71 3.87 -2.16 6.66
N ALA A 72 4.31 -1.07 6.05
CA ALA A 72 3.72 -0.56 4.82
C ALA A 72 3.69 -1.62 3.72
N VAL A 73 2.57 -1.69 3.02
CA VAL A 73 2.37 -2.49 1.80
C VAL A 73 2.04 -1.55 0.66
N PHE A 74 2.39 -1.93 -0.57
CA PHE A 74 2.07 -1.13 -1.73
C PHE A 74 1.68 -1.99 -2.93
N GLN A 75 0.98 -1.38 -3.84
CA GLN A 75 0.66 -1.91 -5.16
C GLN A 75 0.98 -0.85 -6.22
N VAL A 76 1.45 -1.30 -7.36
CA VAL A 76 1.74 -0.44 -8.51
C VAL A 76 0.70 -0.71 -9.58
N TYR A 77 0.09 0.37 -10.08
CA TYR A 77 -0.91 0.30 -11.13
C TYR A 77 -0.50 1.14 -12.32
N ASP A 78 -0.87 0.70 -13.50
CA ASP A 78 -1.01 1.57 -14.67
C ASP A 78 -2.48 1.98 -14.79
N PRO A 79 -2.78 3.27 -15.04
CA PRO A 79 -4.16 3.76 -15.13
C PRO A 79 -5.03 3.05 -16.18
N ALA A 80 -4.42 2.48 -17.20
CA ALA A 80 -5.12 1.81 -18.29
C ALA A 80 -5.15 0.28 -18.14
N TYR A 81 -4.48 -0.25 -17.11
CA TYR A 81 -4.37 -1.69 -16.89
C TYR A 81 -5.05 -2.11 -15.59
N GLY A 82 -6.31 -2.23 -15.52
CA GLY A 82 -7.18 -2.38 -14.34
C GLY A 82 -6.77 -3.36 -13.21
N VAL A 83 -5.54 -3.92 -13.25
CA VAL A 83 -4.98 -4.81 -12.23
C VAL A 83 -3.58 -4.35 -11.82
N PRO A 84 -3.09 -4.71 -10.60
CA PRO A 84 -1.75 -4.36 -10.18
C PRO A 84 -0.68 -4.97 -11.08
N ILE A 85 0.26 -4.16 -11.54
CA ILE A 85 1.46 -4.59 -12.27
C ILE A 85 2.57 -5.05 -11.34
N GLY A 86 2.52 -4.63 -10.08
CA GLY A 86 3.46 -5.05 -9.05
C GLY A 86 2.93 -4.80 -7.66
N SER A 87 3.60 -5.38 -6.68
CA SER A 87 3.29 -5.18 -5.27
C SER A 87 4.47 -5.53 -4.38
N GLY A 88 4.48 -4.97 -3.18
CA GLY A 88 5.52 -5.24 -2.20
C GLY A 88 5.15 -4.73 -0.82
N GLY A 89 6.11 -4.79 0.10
CA GLY A 89 5.94 -4.28 1.45
C GLY A 89 7.07 -4.69 2.39
N ARG A 90 6.92 -4.31 3.64
CA ARG A 90 7.87 -4.61 4.73
C ARG A 90 7.40 -5.84 5.51
N TYR A 91 8.35 -6.72 5.84
CA TYR A 91 8.10 -7.96 6.57
C TYR A 91 9.28 -8.31 7.48
N ASP A 92 9.22 -7.86 8.74
CA ASP A 92 10.33 -7.96 9.67
C ASP A 92 10.45 -9.33 10.35
N GLU A 93 9.37 -10.11 10.38
CA GLU A 93 9.32 -11.38 11.12
C GLU A 93 9.54 -12.60 10.21
N LEU A 94 9.40 -12.45 8.90
CA LEU A 94 9.45 -13.60 7.98
C LEU A 94 10.80 -14.33 8.05
N LEU A 95 11.91 -13.60 8.08
CA LEU A 95 13.24 -14.19 8.09
C LEU A 95 13.57 -14.88 9.42
N ALA A 96 12.91 -14.54 10.51
CA ALA A 96 13.05 -15.19 11.80
C ALA A 96 12.62 -16.66 11.73
N THR A 97 11.62 -17.00 10.92
CA THR A 97 11.15 -18.38 10.71
C THR A 97 12.21 -19.28 10.06
N PHE A 98 13.19 -18.65 9.38
CA PHE A 98 14.35 -19.31 8.77
C PHE A 98 15.62 -19.16 9.61
N GLY A 99 15.50 -18.80 10.89
CA GLY A 99 16.62 -18.65 11.83
C GLY A 99 17.42 -17.36 11.69
N ARG A 100 16.95 -16.36 10.94
CA ARG A 100 17.63 -15.07 10.74
C ARG A 100 16.67 -13.91 11.05
N PRO A 101 16.59 -13.45 12.31
CA PRO A 101 15.69 -12.36 12.70
C PRO A 101 16.21 -11.01 12.17
N LEU A 102 15.92 -10.70 10.92
CA LEU A 102 16.31 -9.47 10.22
C LEU A 102 15.07 -8.82 9.61
N PRO A 103 14.92 -7.49 9.71
CA PRO A 103 13.90 -6.77 8.98
C PRO A 103 14.15 -6.89 7.48
N ALA A 104 13.08 -6.96 6.71
CA ALA A 104 13.16 -7.08 5.26
C ALA A 104 12.07 -6.29 4.56
N VAL A 105 12.38 -5.86 3.35
CA VAL A 105 11.45 -5.31 2.39
C VAL A 105 11.63 -6.03 1.06
N GLY A 106 10.57 -6.17 0.30
CA GLY A 106 10.65 -6.77 -1.02
C GLY A 106 9.47 -6.39 -1.89
N PHE A 107 9.65 -6.62 -3.18
CA PHE A 107 8.59 -6.40 -4.16
C PHE A 107 8.72 -7.39 -5.31
N ALA A 108 7.61 -7.55 -6.02
CA ALA A 108 7.53 -8.32 -7.25
C ALA A 108 6.82 -7.50 -8.33
N LEU A 109 7.34 -7.57 -9.55
CA LEU A 109 6.74 -6.98 -10.74
C LEU A 109 6.38 -8.11 -11.72
N GLY A 110 5.19 -8.02 -12.31
CA GLY A 110 4.79 -8.88 -13.41
C GLY A 110 5.40 -8.38 -14.71
N VAL A 111 6.43 -9.06 -15.22
CA VAL A 111 7.15 -8.63 -16.44
C VAL A 111 6.21 -8.50 -17.63
N GLU A 112 5.31 -9.45 -17.83
CA GLU A 112 4.29 -9.42 -18.86
C GLU A 112 3.36 -8.22 -18.72
N ARG A 113 2.86 -7.97 -17.50
CA ARG A 113 1.98 -6.82 -17.21
C ARG A 113 2.70 -5.49 -17.41
N LEU A 114 3.98 -5.43 -17.02
CA LEU A 114 4.81 -4.26 -17.24
C LEU A 114 5.02 -4.01 -18.74
N HIS A 115 5.26 -5.07 -19.53
CA HIS A 115 5.38 -4.98 -20.97
C HIS A 115 4.09 -4.41 -21.61
N ILE A 116 2.94 -4.97 -21.25
CA ILE A 116 1.63 -4.49 -21.72
C ILE A 116 1.40 -3.02 -21.35
N ALA A 117 1.72 -2.64 -20.10
CA ALA A 117 1.60 -1.25 -19.66
C ALA A 117 2.47 -0.28 -20.45
N LEU A 118 3.69 -0.70 -20.82
CA LEU A 118 4.63 0.12 -21.59
C LEU A 118 4.27 0.19 -23.08
N THR A 119 3.86 -0.93 -23.68
CA THR A 119 3.56 -1.00 -25.11
C THR A 119 2.15 -0.54 -25.46
N GLY A 120 1.22 -0.60 -24.49
CA GLY A 120 -0.19 -0.31 -24.71
C GLY A 120 -0.92 -1.35 -25.56
N GLU A 121 -0.38 -2.56 -25.72
CA GLU A 121 -0.94 -3.59 -26.60
C GLU A 121 -2.39 -3.93 -26.27
N GLU A 122 -2.75 -4.04 -24.98
CA GLU A 122 -4.13 -4.25 -24.57
C GLU A 122 -5.04 -3.00 -24.74
N ARG A 123 -4.46 -1.83 -24.95
CA ARG A 123 -5.23 -0.59 -25.15
C ARG A 123 -5.82 -0.45 -26.55
N GLY A 124 -5.57 -1.42 -27.42
CA GLY A 124 -5.97 -1.32 -28.84
C GLY A 124 -5.25 -0.21 -29.61
N LEU A 125 -4.23 0.38 -29.00
CA LEU A 125 -3.32 1.32 -29.64
C LEU A 125 -2.34 0.47 -30.47
N GLY A 126 -2.85 -0.05 -31.59
CA GLY A 126 -2.10 -0.93 -32.46
C GLY A 126 -0.75 -0.32 -32.82
N VAL A 127 0.30 -1.15 -32.75
CA VAL A 127 1.58 -0.85 -33.38
C VAL A 127 1.27 -0.51 -34.84
N PRO A 128 1.68 0.67 -35.36
CA PRO A 128 1.57 0.94 -36.78
C PRO A 128 2.33 -0.16 -37.51
N ARG A 129 1.69 -0.85 -38.43
CA ARG A 129 2.29 -1.83 -39.34
C ARG A 129 3.22 -1.15 -40.31
#